data_dbb1552068aed620ff8f09e4abc128fc
#
_entry.id   dbb1552068aed620ff8f09e4abc128fc
#
_cell.length_a   1.000
_cell.length_b   1.000
_cell.length_c   1.000
_cell.angle_alpha   90.00
_cell.angle_beta   90.00
_cell.angle_gamma   90.00
#
_symmetry.space_group_name_H-M   'P 1'
#
loop_
_entity.id
_entity.type
_entity.pdbx_description
1 polymer ?
#
loop_
_entity_poly.entity_id
_entity_poly.type
_entity_poly.pdbx_seq_one_letter_code
_entity_poly.pdbx_strand_id
1 'polypeptide(L)'
;MTRSPVHGTGDAAAAHGVHDEVAVLDADADADAASGAATLTAARSALRLALPEPGSKFSQDDEFCVVAQPGGPWTEFRFHDYDRIFDVPGLYEKIFYDVLGCDSPRFMVGLLADALAGAGADPAALRVLDLGAGNGIMAEELAASGVGYAVGVDILDEARDAALRDRPGLYADYQVADLTDLSPSDAATLAGHRLDALTVVAALGFGDIPPAAFRTAYDHVAEGGWVVLTIKDAFLRESDPSGFAAMIRGGMEAGALEIVRRERFQHRLATDSSPLVYEGIVARKRASLPA
;
A
#
# COMPACT_ATOMS: atom_id res chain seq x y z
N MET A 1 -69.67 47.85 -9.41
CA MET A 1 -69.61 48.39 -8.05
C MET A 1 -68.37 47.76 -7.36
N THR A 2 -67.34 48.58 -7.30
CA THR A 2 -66.63 49.00 -6.07
C THR A 2 -65.83 47.87 -5.41
N ARG A 3 -64.61 47.88 -5.27
CA ARG A 3 -63.44 48.73 -5.05
C ARG A 3 -62.22 47.79 -4.66
N SER A 4 -61.14 48.00 -5.24
CA SER A 4 -59.84 47.71 -4.60
C SER A 4 -59.57 48.60 -3.39
N PRO A 5 -58.63 48.34 -2.48
CA PRO A 5 -57.19 48.65 -2.69
C PRO A 5 -56.21 47.60 -2.04
N VAL A 6 -55.06 47.34 -2.57
CA VAL A 6 -53.73 48.01 -2.55
C VAL A 6 -52.99 48.00 -1.20
N HIS A 7 -51.72 47.58 -1.32
CA HIS A 7 -50.50 47.62 -0.46
C HIS A 7 -50.29 46.46 0.46
N GLY A 8 -49.11 45.79 0.34
CA GLY A 8 -47.85 46.20 0.82
C GLY A 8 -46.72 45.28 0.40
N THR A 9 -45.70 45.93 0.00
CA THR A 9 -44.33 45.46 -0.27
C THR A 9 -43.64 44.86 0.94
N GLY A 10 -42.91 43.79 0.75
CA GLY A 10 -42.03 43.24 1.76
C GLY A 10 -40.98 42.33 1.12
N ASP A 11 -39.94 42.97 0.62
CA ASP A 11 -38.68 42.34 0.19
C ASP A 11 -38.01 41.72 1.43
N ALA A 12 -37.70 40.43 1.37
CA ALA A 12 -36.81 39.80 2.33
C ALA A 12 -35.91 38.82 1.56
N ALA A 13 -34.75 39.34 1.22
CA ALA A 13 -33.61 38.52 0.71
C ALA A 13 -33.22 37.46 1.75
N ALA A 14 -33.41 36.21 1.42
CA ALA A 14 -32.84 35.09 2.16
C ALA A 14 -31.35 34.95 1.80
N ALA A 15 -30.52 35.34 2.74
CA ALA A 15 -29.09 35.06 2.69
C ALA A 15 -28.85 33.55 2.77
N HIS A 16 -28.27 32.98 1.72
CA HIS A 16 -27.69 31.63 1.77
C HIS A 16 -26.43 31.70 2.64
N GLY A 17 -26.51 31.18 3.84
CA GLY A 17 -25.35 30.88 4.67
C GLY A 17 -24.62 29.69 4.07
N VAL A 18 -23.43 29.95 3.55
CA VAL A 18 -22.42 28.94 3.27
C VAL A 18 -21.91 28.51 4.64
N HIS A 19 -22.32 27.34 5.09
CA HIS A 19 -21.66 26.67 6.21
C HIS A 19 -20.34 26.08 5.67
N ASP A 20 -19.23 26.75 5.96
CA ASP A 20 -17.91 26.18 5.99
C ASP A 20 -17.92 25.09 7.07
N GLU A 21 -18.08 23.85 6.64
CA GLU A 21 -17.80 22.68 7.45
C GLU A 21 -16.29 22.51 7.49
N VAL A 22 -15.64 23.22 8.40
CA VAL A 22 -14.25 22.95 8.80
C VAL A 22 -14.27 21.56 9.41
N ALA A 23 -13.68 20.58 8.72
CA ALA A 23 -13.44 19.26 9.27
C ALA A 23 -12.56 19.44 10.52
N VAL A 24 -13.18 19.29 11.67
CA VAL A 24 -12.46 19.14 12.94
C VAL A 24 -11.77 17.78 12.85
N LEU A 25 -10.45 17.79 12.65
CA LEU A 25 -9.61 16.60 12.81
C LEU A 25 -9.80 16.16 14.26
N ASP A 26 -10.34 14.96 14.44
CA ASP A 26 -10.63 14.42 15.75
C ASP A 26 -9.33 14.26 16.55
N ALA A 27 -9.21 15.01 17.62
CA ALA A 27 -8.08 14.88 18.56
C ALA A 27 -7.99 13.48 19.20
N ASP A 28 -9.07 12.71 19.14
CA ASP A 28 -9.15 11.34 19.62
C ASP A 28 -8.45 10.35 18.66
N ALA A 29 -8.48 10.61 17.34
CA ALA A 29 -7.80 9.78 16.35
C ALA A 29 -6.27 9.89 16.47
N ASP A 30 -5.73 11.08 16.75
CA ASP A 30 -4.30 11.28 16.98
C ASP A 30 -3.82 10.61 18.29
N ALA A 31 -4.66 10.60 19.33
CA ALA A 31 -4.35 9.93 20.60
C ALA A 31 -4.35 8.40 20.45
N ASP A 32 -5.28 7.84 19.69
CA ASP A 32 -5.35 6.39 19.42
C ASP A 32 -4.19 5.93 18.54
N ALA A 33 -3.80 6.70 17.53
CA ALA A 33 -2.65 6.40 16.68
C ALA A 33 -1.34 6.43 17.48
N ALA A 34 -1.14 7.42 18.36
CA ALA A 34 0.04 7.50 19.23
C ALA A 34 0.09 6.36 20.24
N SER A 35 -1.06 5.92 20.77
CA SER A 35 -1.17 4.76 21.66
C SER A 35 -0.86 3.45 20.94
N GLY A 36 -1.36 3.28 19.72
CA GLY A 36 -1.08 2.13 18.86
C GLY A 36 0.40 1.98 18.55
N ALA A 37 1.05 3.07 18.11
CA ALA A 37 2.47 3.09 17.79
C ALA A 37 3.36 2.75 19.01
N ALA A 38 3.02 3.26 20.19
CA ALA A 38 3.75 2.95 21.42
C ALA A 38 3.59 1.46 21.82
N THR A 39 2.38 0.91 21.67
CA THR A 39 2.08 -0.50 21.93
C THR A 39 2.82 -1.41 20.95
N LEU A 40 2.82 -1.09 19.67
CA LEU A 40 3.57 -1.81 18.63
C LEU A 40 5.06 -1.83 18.92
N THR A 41 5.65 -0.67 19.28
CA THR A 41 7.06 -0.54 19.62
C THR A 41 7.44 -1.41 20.83
N ALA A 42 6.61 -1.43 21.88
CA ALA A 42 6.84 -2.26 23.03
C ALA A 42 6.75 -3.76 22.70
N ALA A 43 5.72 -4.18 21.96
CA ALA A 43 5.55 -5.57 21.50
C ALA A 43 6.75 -6.03 20.67
N ARG A 44 7.14 -5.26 19.67
CA ARG A 44 8.30 -5.50 18.80
C ARG A 44 9.61 -5.64 19.59
N SER A 45 9.83 -4.78 20.59
CA SER A 45 11.03 -4.81 21.42
C SER A 45 11.09 -6.04 22.34
N ALA A 46 9.96 -6.60 22.73
CA ALA A 46 9.86 -7.77 23.57
C ALA A 46 10.12 -9.10 22.81
N LEU A 47 10.02 -9.11 21.49
CA LEU A 47 10.28 -10.29 20.67
C LEU A 47 11.78 -10.60 20.60
N ARG A 48 12.14 -11.87 20.81
CA ARG A 48 13.47 -12.40 20.52
C ARG A 48 13.43 -13.16 19.22
N LEU A 49 14.39 -12.88 18.32
CA LEU A 49 14.48 -13.49 16.99
C LEU A 49 15.89 -14.02 16.75
N ALA A 50 15.98 -15.18 16.12
CA ALA A 50 17.23 -15.73 15.61
C ALA A 50 17.03 -16.17 14.15
N LEU A 51 17.99 -15.84 13.32
CA LEU A 51 18.12 -16.34 11.94
C LEU A 51 18.78 -17.71 11.92
N PRO A 52 18.68 -18.46 10.81
CA PRO A 52 19.47 -19.68 10.59
C PRO A 52 20.97 -19.44 10.77
N GLU A 53 21.72 -20.52 10.96
CA GLU A 53 23.18 -20.42 11.14
C GLU A 53 23.85 -19.69 9.95
N PRO A 54 24.87 -18.83 10.22
CA PRO A 54 25.61 -18.14 9.18
C PRO A 54 26.17 -19.11 8.15
N GLY A 55 25.98 -18.79 6.86
CA GLY A 55 26.43 -19.62 5.73
C GLY A 55 25.40 -20.62 5.21
N SER A 56 24.26 -20.79 5.89
CA SER A 56 23.12 -21.50 5.32
C SER A 56 22.58 -20.71 4.12
N LYS A 57 22.35 -21.39 3.00
CA LYS A 57 21.80 -20.78 1.79
C LYS A 57 20.40 -21.30 1.54
N PHE A 58 19.46 -20.39 1.53
CA PHE A 58 18.07 -20.65 1.19
C PHE A 58 17.71 -19.91 -0.11
N SER A 59 16.76 -20.44 -0.86
CA SER A 59 16.04 -19.59 -1.81
C SER A 59 15.23 -18.57 -1.03
N GLN A 60 14.88 -17.45 -1.63
CA GLN A 60 14.10 -16.41 -0.93
C GLN A 60 12.76 -16.94 -0.42
N ASP A 61 12.18 -17.93 -1.14
CA ASP A 61 10.92 -18.60 -0.73
C ASP A 61 11.07 -19.51 0.49
N ASP A 62 12.29 -19.99 0.75
CA ASP A 62 12.57 -20.95 1.84
C ASP A 62 13.12 -20.25 3.08
N GLU A 63 13.29 -18.93 3.05
CA GLU A 63 13.82 -18.17 4.19
C GLU A 63 12.88 -18.25 5.39
N PHE A 64 13.45 -18.36 6.58
CA PHE A 64 12.73 -18.44 7.85
C PHE A 64 13.52 -17.82 9.00
N CYS A 65 12.86 -17.63 10.11
CA CYS A 65 13.47 -17.30 11.40
C CYS A 65 12.78 -18.09 12.51
N VAL A 66 13.41 -18.14 13.67
CA VAL A 66 12.75 -18.59 14.90
C VAL A 66 12.54 -17.41 15.83
N VAL A 67 11.37 -17.36 16.44
CA VAL A 67 10.92 -16.25 17.29
C VAL A 67 10.43 -16.77 18.63
N ALA A 68 10.79 -16.11 19.72
CA ALA A 68 10.18 -16.34 21.01
C ALA A 68 9.50 -15.06 21.53
N GLN A 69 8.21 -15.17 21.81
CA GLN A 69 7.46 -14.17 22.56
C GLN A 69 7.84 -14.22 24.05
N PRO A 70 7.56 -13.18 24.83
CA PRO A 70 7.87 -13.16 26.28
C PRO A 70 7.30 -14.38 27.00
N GLY A 71 8.17 -15.20 27.62
CA GLY A 71 7.79 -16.40 28.33
C GLY A 71 7.35 -17.59 27.47
N GLY A 72 7.31 -17.44 26.16
CA GLY A 72 6.90 -18.49 25.21
C GLY A 72 8.06 -19.33 24.67
N PRO A 73 7.74 -20.44 23.99
CA PRO A 73 8.74 -21.27 23.29
C PRO A 73 9.26 -20.56 22.02
N TRP A 74 10.37 -21.06 21.51
CA TRP A 74 10.84 -20.73 20.17
C TRP A 74 9.92 -21.37 19.13
N THR A 75 9.44 -20.56 18.17
CA THR A 75 8.54 -20.99 17.09
C THR A 75 9.16 -20.57 15.77
N GLU A 76 9.10 -21.43 14.77
CA GLU A 76 9.58 -21.16 13.42
C GLU A 76 8.50 -20.42 12.63
N PHE A 77 8.94 -19.40 11.88
CA PHE A 77 8.14 -18.63 10.94
C PHE A 77 8.88 -18.56 9.60
N ARG A 78 8.27 -19.08 8.54
CA ARG A 78 8.72 -18.82 7.18
C ARG A 78 8.37 -17.39 6.79
N PHE A 79 9.17 -16.74 5.95
CA PHE A 79 8.94 -15.33 5.62
C PHE A 79 7.70 -15.08 4.75
N HIS A 80 7.14 -16.12 4.15
CA HIS A 80 5.86 -16.09 3.43
C HIS A 80 4.67 -16.62 4.23
N ASP A 81 4.82 -16.97 5.50
CA ASP A 81 3.71 -17.29 6.42
C ASP A 81 3.08 -15.97 6.95
N TYR A 82 2.64 -15.10 6.05
CA TYR A 82 2.18 -13.75 6.37
C TYR A 82 0.99 -13.75 7.32
N ASP A 83 0.04 -14.69 7.19
CA ASP A 83 -1.06 -14.90 8.11
C ASP A 83 -0.58 -15.00 9.55
N ARG A 84 0.37 -15.91 9.81
CA ARG A 84 0.95 -16.12 11.12
C ARG A 84 1.82 -14.97 11.61
N ILE A 85 2.51 -14.28 10.69
CA ILE A 85 3.38 -13.16 11.03
C ILE A 85 2.55 -11.95 11.46
N PHE A 86 1.45 -11.65 10.76
CA PHE A 86 0.56 -10.54 11.09
C PHE A 86 -0.22 -10.76 12.38
N ASP A 87 -0.50 -12.01 12.78
CA ASP A 87 -1.11 -12.35 14.06
C ASP A 87 -0.26 -11.96 15.27
N VAL A 88 1.06 -11.82 15.10
CA VAL A 88 1.97 -11.46 16.19
C VAL A 88 2.33 -9.98 16.12
N PRO A 89 1.84 -9.12 17.06
CA PRO A 89 2.11 -7.69 17.03
C PRO A 89 3.61 -7.37 16.97
N GLY A 90 4.01 -6.57 15.97
CA GLY A 90 5.38 -6.13 15.76
C GLY A 90 6.33 -7.18 15.17
N LEU A 91 5.87 -8.39 14.86
CA LEU A 91 6.74 -9.43 14.30
C LEU A 91 7.15 -9.11 12.87
N TYR A 92 6.25 -8.58 12.04
CA TYR A 92 6.54 -8.18 10.68
C TYR A 92 7.68 -7.15 10.64
N GLU A 93 7.57 -6.08 11.43
CA GLU A 93 8.61 -5.07 11.55
C GLU A 93 9.90 -5.62 12.13
N LYS A 94 9.79 -6.52 13.13
CA LYS A 94 10.96 -7.14 13.75
C LYS A 94 11.79 -7.92 12.74
N ILE A 95 11.13 -8.73 11.89
CA ILE A 95 11.80 -9.53 10.86
C ILE A 95 12.35 -8.61 9.78
N PHE A 96 11.46 -7.90 9.10
CA PHE A 96 11.81 -7.26 7.83
C PHE A 96 12.54 -5.93 7.99
N TYR A 97 12.24 -5.15 9.03
CA TYR A 97 12.84 -3.82 9.22
C TYR A 97 14.01 -3.84 10.20
N ASP A 98 13.84 -4.41 11.41
CA ASP A 98 14.93 -4.41 12.41
C ASP A 98 16.08 -5.33 12.00
N VAL A 99 15.77 -6.54 11.55
CA VAL A 99 16.77 -7.59 11.33
C VAL A 99 17.26 -7.58 9.89
N LEU A 100 16.36 -7.50 8.92
CA LEU A 100 16.72 -7.60 7.49
C LEU A 100 16.88 -6.25 6.79
N GLY A 101 16.56 -5.13 7.46
CA GLY A 101 16.80 -3.78 6.96
C GLY A 101 16.00 -3.42 5.70
N CYS A 102 14.73 -3.86 5.63
CA CYS A 102 13.85 -3.47 4.54
C CYS A 102 13.58 -1.96 4.54
N ASP A 103 13.74 -1.32 3.39
CA ASP A 103 13.50 0.12 3.22
C ASP A 103 12.58 0.43 2.01
N SER A 104 11.95 -0.60 1.44
CA SER A 104 11.21 -0.45 0.19
C SER A 104 10.07 0.55 0.24
N PRO A 105 9.19 0.60 1.25
CA PRO A 105 8.13 1.59 1.30
C PRO A 105 8.67 3.02 1.29
N ARG A 106 9.61 3.34 2.17
CA ARG A 106 10.20 4.68 2.25
C ARG A 106 10.93 5.06 0.96
N PHE A 107 11.73 4.14 0.40
CA PHE A 107 12.44 4.36 -0.86
C PHE A 107 11.47 4.67 -1.99
N MET A 108 10.38 3.88 -2.13
CA MET A 108 9.41 4.04 -3.20
C MET A 108 8.55 5.30 -3.06
N VAL A 109 8.21 5.68 -1.83
CA VAL A 109 7.52 6.96 -1.57
C VAL A 109 8.42 8.14 -1.91
N GLY A 110 9.72 8.08 -1.60
CA GLY A 110 10.70 9.08 -2.03
C GLY A 110 10.77 9.20 -3.56
N LEU A 111 10.82 8.06 -4.26
CA LEU A 111 10.86 8.03 -5.73
C LEU A 111 9.56 8.58 -6.35
N LEU A 112 8.41 8.29 -5.75
CA LEU A 112 7.12 8.87 -6.13
C LEU A 112 7.10 10.39 -5.90
N ALA A 113 7.56 10.86 -4.74
CA ALA A 113 7.60 12.29 -4.41
C ALA A 113 8.44 13.08 -5.43
N ASP A 114 9.61 12.55 -5.81
CA ASP A 114 10.46 13.15 -6.86
C ASP A 114 9.75 13.19 -8.23
N ALA A 115 9.00 12.13 -8.56
CA ALA A 115 8.24 12.08 -9.81
C ALA A 115 7.06 13.07 -9.80
N LEU A 116 6.34 13.19 -8.68
CA LEU A 116 5.27 14.16 -8.47
C LEU A 116 5.79 15.59 -8.58
N ALA A 117 6.89 15.92 -7.88
CA ALA A 117 7.52 17.23 -7.94
C ALA A 117 7.95 17.59 -9.37
N GLY A 118 8.53 16.64 -10.10
CA GLY A 118 8.90 16.82 -11.50
C GLY A 118 7.71 17.07 -12.44
N ALA A 119 6.52 16.59 -12.07
CA ALA A 119 5.28 16.79 -12.80
C ALA A 119 4.45 17.99 -12.29
N GLY A 120 4.86 18.67 -11.21
CA GLY A 120 4.08 19.70 -10.54
C GLY A 120 2.77 19.19 -9.95
N ALA A 121 2.72 17.92 -9.54
CA ALA A 121 1.55 17.29 -8.93
C ALA A 121 1.59 17.39 -7.41
N ASP A 122 0.44 17.59 -6.80
CA ASP A 122 0.29 17.68 -5.35
C ASP A 122 0.06 16.30 -4.74
N PRO A 123 0.92 15.81 -3.82
CA PRO A 123 0.69 14.53 -3.13
C PRO A 123 -0.66 14.46 -2.42
N ALA A 124 -1.15 15.59 -1.84
CA ALA A 124 -2.41 15.63 -1.12
C ALA A 124 -3.64 15.38 -2.00
N ALA A 125 -3.51 15.57 -3.32
CA ALA A 125 -4.58 15.29 -4.27
C ALA A 125 -4.68 13.81 -4.65
N LEU A 126 -3.67 12.97 -4.33
CA LEU A 126 -3.65 11.58 -4.71
C LEU A 126 -4.65 10.73 -3.91
N ARG A 127 -5.27 9.80 -4.62
CA ARG A 127 -6.14 8.75 -4.08
C ARG A 127 -5.53 7.40 -4.42
N VAL A 128 -4.82 6.83 -3.47
CA VAL A 128 -3.94 5.67 -3.67
C VAL A 128 -4.68 4.37 -3.40
N LEU A 129 -4.55 3.39 -4.30
CA LEU A 129 -4.80 1.98 -4.05
C LEU A 129 -3.49 1.32 -3.65
N ASP A 130 -3.43 0.72 -2.48
CA ASP A 130 -2.29 -0.04 -2.01
C ASP A 130 -2.60 -1.54 -2.09
N LEU A 131 -1.99 -2.25 -3.05
CA LEU A 131 -2.19 -3.67 -3.29
C LEU A 131 -1.13 -4.50 -2.55
N GLY A 132 -1.58 -5.49 -1.79
CA GLY A 132 -0.75 -6.20 -0.82
C GLY A 132 -0.43 -5.28 0.35
N ALA A 133 -1.46 -4.61 0.86
CA ALA A 133 -1.37 -3.54 1.85
C ALA A 133 -0.76 -4.00 3.20
N GLY A 134 -0.85 -5.31 3.51
CA GLY A 134 -0.29 -5.89 4.72
C GLY A 134 -0.73 -5.14 5.97
N ASN A 135 0.18 -4.89 6.88
CA ASN A 135 -0.09 -4.16 8.11
C ASN A 135 -0.01 -2.63 8.00
N GLY A 136 -0.03 -2.08 6.77
CA GLY A 136 -0.19 -0.65 6.52
C GLY A 136 1.10 0.20 6.53
N ILE A 137 2.29 -0.39 6.50
CA ILE A 137 3.55 0.38 6.47
C ILE A 137 3.62 1.30 5.25
N MET A 138 3.12 0.86 4.10
CA MET A 138 3.09 1.71 2.90
C MET A 138 2.20 2.93 3.10
N ALA A 139 1.03 2.77 3.74
CA ALA A 139 0.15 3.89 4.06
C ALA A 139 0.79 4.89 5.04
N GLU A 140 1.58 4.40 6.01
CA GLU A 140 2.34 5.24 6.93
C GLU A 140 3.33 6.14 6.19
N GLU A 141 4.12 5.59 5.27
CA GLU A 141 5.06 6.34 4.45
C GLU A 141 4.36 7.31 3.48
N LEU A 142 3.23 6.89 2.88
CA LEU A 142 2.40 7.75 2.03
C LEU A 142 1.87 8.96 2.81
N ALA A 143 1.31 8.73 4.00
CA ALA A 143 0.80 9.80 4.86
C ALA A 143 1.92 10.76 5.28
N ALA A 144 3.10 10.25 5.64
CA ALA A 144 4.27 11.06 5.97
C ALA A 144 4.75 11.93 4.79
N SER A 145 4.46 11.52 3.55
CA SER A 145 4.78 12.29 2.33
C SER A 145 3.69 13.31 1.91
N GLY A 146 2.59 13.37 2.66
CA GLY A 146 1.47 14.28 2.40
C GLY A 146 0.32 13.70 1.60
N VAL A 147 0.31 12.38 1.30
CA VAL A 147 -0.84 11.71 0.69
C VAL A 147 -1.93 11.57 1.75
N GLY A 148 -3.10 12.17 1.50
CA GLY A 148 -4.21 12.21 2.47
C GLY A 148 -5.26 11.12 2.28
N TYR A 149 -5.15 10.25 1.26
CA TYR A 149 -6.15 9.23 0.96
C TYR A 149 -5.54 7.96 0.40
N ALA A 150 -5.65 6.87 1.14
CA ALA A 150 -5.24 5.55 0.70
C ALA A 150 -6.33 4.51 1.01
N VAL A 151 -6.46 3.52 0.13
CA VAL A 151 -7.31 2.33 0.28
C VAL A 151 -6.40 1.13 0.22
N GLY A 152 -6.42 0.29 1.25
CA GLY A 152 -5.67 -0.96 1.29
C GLY A 152 -6.47 -2.12 0.68
N VAL A 153 -5.80 -3.00 -0.03
CA VAL A 153 -6.35 -4.30 -0.46
C VAL A 153 -5.33 -5.39 -0.18
N ASP A 154 -5.79 -6.43 0.50
CA ASP A 154 -5.01 -7.64 0.75
C ASP A 154 -5.93 -8.86 0.66
N ILE A 155 -5.37 -10.05 0.52
CA ILE A 155 -6.13 -11.29 0.49
C ILE A 155 -6.34 -11.87 1.91
N LEU A 156 -5.57 -11.40 2.89
CA LEU A 156 -5.54 -11.91 4.26
C LEU A 156 -6.36 -11.03 5.21
N ASP A 157 -7.26 -11.66 5.99
CA ASP A 157 -7.95 -11.00 7.11
C ASP A 157 -6.95 -10.53 8.17
N GLU A 158 -5.90 -11.31 8.43
CA GLU A 158 -4.84 -11.02 9.40
C GLU A 158 -4.05 -9.76 9.03
N ALA A 159 -3.87 -9.50 7.73
CA ALA A 159 -3.25 -8.26 7.25
C ALA A 159 -4.09 -7.03 7.59
N ARG A 160 -5.42 -7.08 7.30
CA ARG A 160 -6.35 -6.02 7.70
C ARG A 160 -6.34 -5.79 9.20
N ASP A 161 -6.46 -6.87 9.98
CA ASP A 161 -6.54 -6.78 11.43
C ASP A 161 -5.23 -6.21 12.01
N ALA A 162 -4.08 -6.57 11.42
CA ALA A 162 -2.79 -5.98 11.76
C ALA A 162 -2.72 -4.49 11.38
N ALA A 163 -3.21 -4.08 10.20
CA ALA A 163 -3.23 -2.67 9.79
C ALA A 163 -4.09 -1.82 10.74
N LEU A 164 -5.28 -2.31 11.12
CA LEU A 164 -6.17 -1.62 12.06
C LEU A 164 -5.59 -1.56 13.48
N ARG A 165 -4.85 -2.59 13.90
CA ARG A 165 -4.20 -2.65 15.21
C ARG A 165 -2.96 -1.74 15.28
N ASP A 166 -2.10 -1.83 14.28
CA ASP A 166 -0.75 -1.26 14.30
C ASP A 166 -0.72 0.18 13.76
N ARG A 167 -1.63 0.51 12.84
CA ARG A 167 -1.71 1.80 12.12
C ARG A 167 -3.16 2.24 11.93
N PRO A 168 -3.92 2.45 13.02
CA PRO A 168 -5.33 2.84 12.95
C PRO A 168 -5.49 4.15 12.18
N GLY A 169 -6.51 4.21 11.32
CA GLY A 169 -6.92 5.44 10.62
C GLY A 169 -6.07 5.87 9.43
N LEU A 170 -5.03 5.11 9.05
CA LEU A 170 -4.21 5.47 7.87
C LEU A 170 -4.89 5.11 6.54
N TYR A 171 -5.69 4.06 6.50
CA TYR A 171 -6.52 3.76 5.33
C TYR A 171 -7.92 4.33 5.51
N ALA A 172 -8.45 4.97 4.46
CA ALA A 172 -9.85 5.39 4.38
C ALA A 172 -10.79 4.18 4.25
N ASP A 173 -10.31 3.09 3.66
CA ASP A 173 -10.97 1.79 3.57
C ASP A 173 -9.91 0.68 3.46
N TYR A 174 -10.22 -0.51 3.94
CA TYR A 174 -9.37 -1.69 3.80
C TYR A 174 -10.21 -2.89 3.39
N GLN A 175 -10.00 -3.40 2.18
CA GLN A 175 -10.74 -4.52 1.63
C GLN A 175 -9.92 -5.80 1.68
N VAL A 176 -10.53 -6.87 2.22
CA VAL A 176 -10.00 -8.22 2.09
C VAL A 176 -10.64 -8.85 0.87
N ALA A 177 -9.87 -8.99 -0.22
CA ALA A 177 -10.41 -9.43 -1.49
C ALA A 177 -9.37 -10.14 -2.36
N ASP A 178 -9.78 -11.20 -3.04
CA ASP A 178 -9.02 -11.80 -4.12
C ASP A 178 -9.26 -11.04 -5.43
N LEU A 179 -8.28 -10.26 -5.87
CA LEU A 179 -8.40 -9.48 -7.10
C LEU A 179 -8.34 -10.33 -8.37
N THR A 180 -8.10 -11.63 -8.28
CA THR A 180 -8.22 -12.55 -9.42
C THR A 180 -9.67 -13.00 -9.65
N ASP A 181 -10.52 -12.90 -8.60
CA ASP A 181 -11.95 -13.25 -8.63
C ASP A 181 -12.77 -12.21 -7.84
N LEU A 182 -12.60 -10.94 -8.21
CA LEU A 182 -13.21 -9.82 -7.51
C LEU A 182 -14.73 -9.83 -7.66
N SER A 183 -15.45 -9.82 -6.54
CA SER A 183 -16.91 -9.79 -6.56
C SER A 183 -17.44 -8.46 -7.16
N PRO A 184 -18.64 -8.45 -7.78
CA PRO A 184 -19.23 -7.22 -8.29
C PRO A 184 -19.44 -6.13 -7.24
N SER A 185 -19.67 -6.50 -5.97
CA SER A 185 -19.80 -5.56 -4.85
C SER A 185 -18.46 -4.93 -4.50
N ASP A 186 -17.39 -5.72 -4.41
CA ASP A 186 -16.04 -5.21 -4.08
C ASP A 186 -15.50 -4.35 -5.22
N ALA A 187 -15.73 -4.76 -6.48
CA ALA A 187 -15.41 -3.95 -7.65
C ALA A 187 -16.12 -2.59 -7.63
N ALA A 188 -17.41 -2.57 -7.26
CA ALA A 188 -18.17 -1.33 -7.15
C ALA A 188 -17.64 -0.43 -6.02
N THR A 189 -17.26 -1.02 -4.89
CA THR A 189 -16.64 -0.31 -3.76
C THR A 189 -15.31 0.32 -4.19
N LEU A 190 -14.40 -0.46 -4.81
CA LEU A 190 -13.13 0.07 -5.33
C LEU A 190 -13.33 1.20 -6.35
N ALA A 191 -14.27 1.03 -7.29
CA ALA A 191 -14.60 2.07 -8.26
C ALA A 191 -15.13 3.35 -7.60
N GLY A 192 -15.86 3.24 -6.48
CA GLY A 192 -16.37 4.36 -5.70
C GLY A 192 -15.27 5.25 -5.11
N HIS A 193 -14.10 4.71 -4.87
CA HIS A 193 -12.96 5.46 -4.32
C HIS A 193 -12.28 6.39 -5.33
N ARG A 194 -12.54 6.26 -6.64
CA ARG A 194 -11.98 7.10 -7.71
C ARG A 194 -10.46 7.23 -7.62
N LEU A 195 -9.81 6.09 -7.60
CA LEU A 195 -8.37 5.96 -7.41
C LEU A 195 -7.58 6.49 -8.61
N ASP A 196 -6.48 7.19 -8.37
CA ASP A 196 -5.59 7.74 -9.40
C ASP A 196 -4.12 7.38 -9.18
N ALA A 197 -3.83 6.56 -8.19
CA ALA A 197 -2.51 5.96 -7.99
C ALA A 197 -2.65 4.50 -7.51
N LEU A 198 -1.68 3.67 -7.91
CA LEU A 198 -1.49 2.28 -7.45
C LEU A 198 -0.12 2.15 -6.83
N THR A 199 -0.05 1.61 -5.62
CA THR A 199 1.19 1.14 -5.01
C THR A 199 1.16 -0.38 -4.87
N VAL A 200 2.26 -1.05 -5.24
CA VAL A 200 2.48 -2.49 -5.03
C VAL A 200 3.94 -2.68 -4.65
N VAL A 201 4.22 -2.59 -3.37
CA VAL A 201 5.59 -2.51 -2.86
C VAL A 201 5.94 -3.73 -2.03
N ALA A 202 7.03 -4.40 -2.40
CA ALA A 202 7.52 -5.64 -1.77
C ALA A 202 6.53 -6.81 -1.79
N ALA A 203 5.61 -6.85 -2.77
CA ALA A 203 4.50 -7.80 -2.81
C ALA A 203 4.41 -8.57 -4.15
N LEU A 204 5.13 -8.17 -5.21
CA LEU A 204 5.07 -8.85 -6.50
C LEU A 204 6.08 -10.00 -6.59
N GLY A 205 5.62 -11.11 -7.12
CA GLY A 205 6.43 -12.31 -7.36
C GLY A 205 6.15 -13.40 -6.33
N PHE A 206 6.89 -14.49 -6.40
CA PHE A 206 6.83 -15.65 -5.50
C PHE A 206 5.45 -16.32 -5.38
N GLY A 207 4.46 -15.93 -6.18
CA GLY A 207 3.10 -16.45 -6.11
C GLY A 207 2.16 -15.66 -5.17
N ASP A 208 2.68 -14.68 -4.42
CA ASP A 208 1.87 -13.90 -3.47
C ASP A 208 0.82 -13.05 -4.20
N ILE A 209 1.24 -12.24 -5.16
CA ILE A 209 0.33 -11.46 -6.02
C ILE A 209 0.59 -11.86 -7.48
N PRO A 210 -0.35 -12.55 -8.14
CA PRO A 210 -0.20 -12.94 -9.53
C PRO A 210 -0.45 -11.74 -10.49
N PRO A 211 0.04 -11.80 -11.76
CA PRO A 211 -0.19 -10.75 -12.75
C PRO A 211 -1.67 -10.41 -12.98
N ALA A 212 -2.59 -11.37 -12.80
CA ALA A 212 -4.03 -11.12 -12.92
C ALA A 212 -4.54 -10.16 -11.85
N ALA A 213 -4.13 -10.34 -10.58
CA ALA A 213 -4.50 -9.44 -9.48
C ALA A 213 -3.92 -8.04 -9.68
N PHE A 214 -2.65 -7.94 -10.12
CA PHE A 214 -2.05 -6.67 -10.48
C PHE A 214 -2.83 -5.96 -11.60
N ARG A 215 -3.24 -6.69 -12.65
CA ARG A 215 -4.02 -6.14 -13.76
C ARG A 215 -5.36 -5.58 -13.27
N THR A 216 -6.08 -6.32 -12.42
CA THR A 216 -7.32 -5.86 -11.83
C THR A 216 -7.13 -4.55 -11.05
N ALA A 217 -6.13 -4.50 -10.16
CA ALA A 217 -5.81 -3.27 -9.42
C ALA A 217 -5.45 -2.11 -10.36
N TYR A 218 -4.61 -2.37 -11.37
CA TYR A 218 -4.25 -1.39 -12.37
C TYR A 218 -5.46 -0.82 -13.11
N ASP A 219 -6.44 -1.65 -13.46
CA ASP A 219 -7.64 -1.21 -14.19
C ASP A 219 -8.56 -0.32 -13.33
N HIS A 220 -8.53 -0.45 -12.00
CA HIS A 220 -9.24 0.43 -11.07
C HIS A 220 -8.61 1.84 -10.91
N VAL A 221 -7.40 2.05 -11.41
CA VAL A 221 -6.76 3.38 -11.40
C VAL A 221 -7.14 4.16 -12.65
N ALA A 222 -7.40 5.45 -12.52
CA ALA A 222 -7.73 6.33 -13.62
C ALA A 222 -6.60 6.42 -14.68
N GLU A 223 -6.96 6.64 -15.95
CA GLU A 223 -5.99 7.01 -16.97
C GLU A 223 -5.27 8.31 -16.59
N GLY A 224 -3.97 8.37 -16.85
CA GLY A 224 -3.12 9.44 -16.37
C GLY A 224 -2.68 9.26 -14.92
N GLY A 225 -3.15 8.25 -14.20
CA GLY A 225 -2.78 7.95 -12.82
C GLY A 225 -1.34 7.43 -12.67
N TRP A 226 -0.90 7.33 -11.43
CA TRP A 226 0.45 6.87 -11.08
C TRP A 226 0.46 5.38 -10.78
N VAL A 227 1.58 4.72 -11.12
CA VAL A 227 1.82 3.31 -10.80
C VAL A 227 3.19 3.21 -10.16
N VAL A 228 3.23 2.70 -8.94
CA VAL A 228 4.43 2.57 -8.11
C VAL A 228 4.60 1.12 -7.74
N LEU A 229 5.67 0.49 -8.17
CA LEU A 229 5.88 -0.93 -7.88
C LEU A 229 7.34 -1.25 -7.64
N THR A 230 7.57 -2.29 -6.84
CA THR A 230 8.87 -2.95 -6.77
C THR A 230 8.79 -4.36 -7.31
N ILE A 231 9.85 -4.78 -8.00
CA ILE A 231 9.93 -6.13 -8.53
C ILE A 231 11.38 -6.60 -8.53
N LYS A 232 11.59 -7.88 -8.23
CA LYS A 232 12.93 -8.48 -8.29
C LYS A 232 13.37 -8.64 -9.74
N ASP A 233 14.63 -8.34 -10.05
CA ASP A 233 15.24 -8.49 -11.40
C ASP A 233 14.90 -9.81 -12.09
N ALA A 234 14.79 -10.89 -11.31
CA ALA A 234 14.51 -12.22 -11.85
C ALA A 234 13.16 -12.27 -12.59
N PHE A 235 12.13 -11.59 -12.04
CA PHE A 235 10.78 -11.55 -12.60
C PHE A 235 10.62 -10.59 -13.81
N LEU A 236 11.69 -9.86 -14.16
CA LEU A 236 11.75 -9.02 -15.37
C LEU A 236 12.49 -9.69 -16.54
N ARG A 237 13.03 -10.92 -16.35
CA ARG A 237 13.73 -11.66 -17.39
C ARG A 237 12.76 -12.36 -18.32
N GLU A 238 13.14 -12.52 -19.60
CA GLU A 238 12.33 -13.26 -20.58
C GLU A 238 12.06 -14.71 -20.20
N SER A 239 12.98 -15.32 -19.44
CA SER A 239 12.88 -16.69 -18.95
C SER A 239 11.98 -16.86 -17.72
N ASP A 240 11.46 -15.76 -17.17
CA ASP A 240 10.58 -15.82 -16.00
C ASP A 240 9.20 -16.38 -16.37
N PRO A 241 8.74 -17.45 -15.70
CA PRO A 241 7.46 -18.06 -16.00
C PRO A 241 6.26 -17.36 -15.34
N SER A 242 6.47 -16.39 -14.44
CA SER A 242 5.40 -15.73 -13.69
C SER A 242 4.46 -14.89 -14.58
N GLY A 243 4.98 -14.41 -15.72
CA GLY A 243 4.27 -13.54 -16.64
C GLY A 243 4.46 -12.04 -16.39
N PHE A 244 5.12 -11.63 -15.30
CA PHE A 244 5.37 -10.20 -15.02
C PHE A 244 6.26 -9.54 -16.08
N ALA A 245 7.31 -10.22 -16.53
CA ALA A 245 8.18 -9.70 -17.58
C ALA A 245 7.39 -9.40 -18.87
N ALA A 246 6.53 -10.31 -19.30
CA ALA A 246 5.68 -10.14 -20.47
C ALA A 246 4.67 -9.00 -20.29
N MET A 247 4.00 -8.95 -19.15
CA MET A 247 2.99 -7.93 -18.84
C MET A 247 3.57 -6.51 -18.80
N ILE A 248 4.67 -6.30 -18.08
CA ILE A 248 5.31 -4.98 -17.95
C ILE A 248 5.87 -4.54 -19.29
N ARG A 249 6.57 -5.43 -20.02
CA ARG A 249 7.12 -5.13 -21.35
C ARG A 249 6.01 -4.83 -22.35
N GLY A 250 4.98 -5.67 -22.42
CA GLY A 250 3.82 -5.46 -23.29
C GLY A 250 3.11 -4.13 -23.02
N GLY A 251 2.97 -3.77 -21.73
CA GLY A 251 2.43 -2.49 -21.30
C GLY A 251 3.26 -1.30 -21.78
N MET A 252 4.59 -1.41 -21.71
CA MET A 252 5.52 -0.37 -22.21
C MET A 252 5.47 -0.28 -23.74
N GLU A 253 5.53 -1.39 -24.45
CA GLU A 253 5.51 -1.45 -25.93
C GLU A 253 4.19 -0.91 -26.52
N ALA A 254 3.08 -1.18 -25.84
CA ALA A 254 1.76 -0.67 -26.20
C ALA A 254 1.55 0.81 -25.79
N GLY A 255 2.49 1.41 -25.05
CA GLY A 255 2.34 2.76 -24.51
C GLY A 255 1.29 2.87 -23.38
N ALA A 256 0.82 1.73 -22.84
CA ALA A 256 -0.13 1.70 -21.74
C ALA A 256 0.53 2.04 -20.39
N LEU A 257 1.81 1.69 -20.24
CA LEU A 257 2.63 1.96 -19.06
C LEU A 257 3.84 2.82 -19.46
N GLU A 258 3.84 4.09 -19.10
CA GLU A 258 4.94 5.01 -19.34
C GLU A 258 5.84 5.14 -18.12
N ILE A 259 7.07 4.64 -18.22
CA ILE A 259 8.03 4.71 -17.10
C ILE A 259 8.52 6.14 -16.91
N VAL A 260 8.35 6.68 -15.70
CA VAL A 260 8.83 8.02 -15.29
C VAL A 260 10.14 7.92 -14.52
N ARG A 261 10.26 6.94 -13.63
CA ARG A 261 11.48 6.64 -12.86
C ARG A 261 11.67 5.14 -12.82
N ARG A 262 12.91 4.71 -12.84
CA ARG A 262 13.29 3.32 -12.62
C ARG A 262 14.67 3.29 -11.97
N GLU A 263 14.75 2.68 -10.79
CA GLU A 263 15.97 2.62 -10.01
C GLU A 263 16.16 1.26 -9.37
N ARG A 264 17.41 0.79 -9.33
CA ARG A 264 17.80 -0.40 -8.59
C ARG A 264 18.20 -0.02 -7.18
N PHE A 265 17.67 -0.74 -6.20
CA PHE A 265 17.95 -0.49 -4.80
C PHE A 265 18.01 -1.78 -3.99
N GLN A 266 18.61 -1.71 -2.81
CA GLN A 266 18.58 -2.83 -1.87
C GLN A 266 17.22 -2.85 -1.19
N HIS A 267 16.44 -3.89 -1.48
CA HIS A 267 15.14 -4.13 -0.84
C HIS A 267 15.31 -4.46 0.65
N ARG A 268 16.11 -5.50 0.95
CA ARG A 268 16.48 -5.96 2.29
C ARG A 268 17.71 -6.88 2.21
N LEU A 269 18.17 -7.35 3.34
CA LEU A 269 19.12 -8.47 3.40
C LEU A 269 18.37 -9.80 3.32
N ALA A 270 19.03 -10.81 2.76
CA ALA A 270 18.66 -12.21 2.91
C ALA A 270 19.11 -12.74 4.28
N THR A 271 18.67 -13.94 4.66
CA THR A 271 19.07 -14.58 5.93
C THR A 271 20.57 -14.86 6.04
N ASP A 272 21.28 -14.97 4.89
CA ASP A 272 22.74 -15.10 4.82
C ASP A 272 23.48 -13.74 4.81
N SER A 273 22.76 -12.65 5.06
CA SER A 273 23.24 -11.26 5.02
C SER A 273 23.62 -10.76 3.62
N SER A 274 23.34 -11.47 2.55
CA SER A 274 23.52 -10.97 1.19
C SER A 274 22.44 -9.96 0.84
N PRO A 275 22.74 -8.90 0.04
CA PRO A 275 21.74 -7.91 -0.35
C PRO A 275 20.76 -8.49 -1.38
N LEU A 276 19.47 -8.33 -1.13
CA LEU A 276 18.44 -8.57 -2.12
C LEU A 276 18.14 -7.25 -2.85
N VAL A 277 18.38 -7.23 -4.15
CA VAL A 277 18.25 -6.04 -5.00
C VAL A 277 17.00 -6.15 -5.86
N TYR A 278 16.19 -5.07 -5.83
CA TYR A 278 14.95 -4.95 -6.59
C TYR A 278 15.02 -3.74 -7.52
N GLU A 279 14.15 -3.73 -8.52
CA GLU A 279 13.82 -2.57 -9.33
C GLU A 279 12.64 -1.84 -8.70
N GLY A 280 12.81 -0.55 -8.43
CA GLY A 280 11.74 0.37 -8.10
C GLY A 280 11.29 1.09 -9.37
N ILE A 281 10.00 1.08 -9.65
CA ILE A 281 9.42 1.68 -10.86
C ILE A 281 8.31 2.63 -10.45
N VAL A 282 8.40 3.87 -10.94
CA VAL A 282 7.29 4.83 -10.95
C VAL A 282 6.91 5.11 -12.40
N ALA A 283 5.65 4.88 -12.73
CA ALA A 283 5.12 5.01 -14.08
C ALA A 283 3.80 5.77 -14.11
N ARG A 284 3.36 6.12 -15.32
CA ARG A 284 2.02 6.66 -15.60
C ARG A 284 1.19 5.61 -16.31
N LYS A 285 -0.04 5.40 -15.84
CA LYS A 285 -1.05 4.65 -16.59
C LYS A 285 -1.53 5.51 -17.78
N ARG A 286 -1.42 5.01 -19.00
CA ARG A 286 -1.88 5.70 -20.21
C ARG A 286 -3.07 5.02 -20.87
N ALA A 287 -3.22 3.72 -20.67
CA ALA A 287 -4.34 2.90 -21.13
C ALA A 287 -4.39 1.61 -20.30
N SER A 288 -5.36 0.73 -20.52
CA SER A 288 -5.36 -0.64 -19.99
C SER A 288 -4.18 -1.45 -20.53
N LEU A 289 -3.65 -2.35 -19.72
CA LEU A 289 -2.58 -3.27 -20.15
C LEU A 289 -3.09 -4.21 -21.25
N PRO A 290 -2.27 -4.54 -22.26
CA PRO A 290 -2.64 -5.53 -23.27
C PRO A 290 -2.92 -6.90 -22.63
N ALA A 291 -3.76 -7.71 -23.28
CA ALA A 291 -4.18 -9.03 -22.79
C ALA A 291 -3.02 -10.01 -22.66
#